data_99f78ebe1389113d92efa62114b45e49
#
_entry.id   99f78ebe1389113d92efa62114b45e49
#
_cell.length_a   1.000
_cell.length_b   1.000
_cell.length_c   1.000
_cell.angle_alpha   90.00
_cell.angle_beta   90.00
_cell.angle_gamma   90.00
#
_symmetry.space_group_name_H-M   'P 1'
#
loop_
_entity.id
_entity.type
_entity.pdbx_description
1 polymer ?
#
loop_
_entity_poly.entity_id
_entity_poly.type
_entity_poly.pdbx_seq_one_letter_code
_entity_poly.pdbx_strand_id
1 'polypeptide(L)'
;MASNFQISSFKTNNNLHLKLHGDFDVNSAQELTNTLLTLGAGCWDIFIDTNDLETIHPFGRVTFKMNLGNFKKQLNNLFFVGANKRQIAPN
;
A
#
# COMPACT_ATOMS: atom_id res chain seq x y z
N MET A 1 -2.72 18.69 7.54
CA MET A 1 -1.39 18.50 8.08
C MET A 1 -0.78 17.21 7.57
N ALA A 2 0.31 17.32 6.96
CA ALA A 2 0.95 16.16 6.41
C ALA A 2 1.44 15.25 7.55
N SER A 3 1.14 14.01 7.43
CA SER A 3 1.71 13.01 8.31
C SER A 3 3.15 12.76 7.88
N ASN A 4 3.86 11.99 8.67
CA ASN A 4 5.21 11.57 8.32
C ASN A 4 5.19 10.34 7.38
N PHE A 5 4.09 10.09 6.74
CA PHE A 5 3.95 8.93 5.86
C PHE A 5 4.80 9.09 4.61
N GLN A 6 5.51 8.04 4.27
CA GLN A 6 6.34 8.00 3.06
C GLN A 6 6.28 6.60 2.45
N ILE A 7 6.39 6.56 1.13
CA ILE A 7 6.47 5.31 0.39
C ILE A 7 7.81 5.28 -0.34
N SER A 8 8.61 4.26 -0.06
CA SER A 8 9.83 3.99 -0.81
C SER A 8 9.51 2.89 -1.83
N SER A 9 9.90 3.08 -3.07
CA SER A 9 9.58 2.12 -4.12
C SER A 9 10.81 1.76 -4.94
N PHE A 10 10.85 0.51 -5.38
CA PHE A 10 11.83 0.08 -6.38
C PHE A 10 11.26 -1.10 -7.15
N LYS A 11 11.77 -1.30 -8.35
CA LYS A 11 11.35 -2.40 -9.20
C LYS A 11 12.51 -3.36 -9.45
N THR A 12 12.18 -4.65 -9.48
CA THR A 12 13.12 -5.70 -9.85
C THR A 12 12.45 -6.56 -10.91
N ASN A 13 13.02 -6.59 -12.11
CA ASN A 13 12.40 -7.28 -13.24
C ASN A 13 10.97 -6.77 -13.42
N ASN A 14 9.97 -7.60 -13.21
CA ASN A 14 8.57 -7.21 -13.36
C ASN A 14 7.88 -7.06 -12.02
N ASN A 15 8.63 -6.97 -10.93
CA ASN A 15 8.07 -6.86 -9.59
C ASN A 15 8.23 -5.46 -9.04
N LEU A 16 7.24 -5.03 -8.27
CA LEU A 16 7.26 -3.73 -7.60
C LEU A 16 7.35 -3.96 -6.09
N HIS A 17 8.26 -3.24 -5.45
CA HIS A 17 8.42 -3.30 -4.00
C HIS A 17 8.11 -1.93 -3.42
N LEU A 18 7.16 -1.89 -2.50
CA LEU A 18 6.78 -0.67 -1.80
C LEU A 18 7.04 -0.85 -0.31
N LYS A 19 7.73 0.12 0.30
CA LYS A 19 7.97 0.10 1.72
C LYS A 19 7.29 1.33 2.33
N LEU A 20 6.38 1.07 3.27
CA LEU A 20 5.58 2.12 3.89
C LEU A 20 6.22 2.56 5.20
N HIS A 21 6.26 3.86 5.46
CA HIS A 21 6.83 4.42 6.67
C HIS A 21 5.85 5.40 7.31
N GLY A 22 5.82 5.42 8.63
CA GLY A 22 5.11 6.46 9.37
C GLY A 22 3.67 6.13 9.68
N ASP A 23 2.81 7.13 9.59
CA ASP A 23 1.41 7.00 10.00
C ASP A 23 0.51 6.73 8.81
N PHE A 24 -0.31 5.71 8.93
CA PHE A 24 -1.23 5.33 7.85
C PHE A 24 -2.62 5.87 8.15
N ASP A 25 -2.95 7.02 7.58
CA ASP A 25 -4.26 7.65 7.73
C ASP A 25 -4.98 7.66 6.38
N VAL A 26 -6.07 8.45 6.27
CA VAL A 26 -6.83 8.53 5.03
C VAL A 26 -5.97 9.07 3.90
N ASN A 27 -5.15 10.06 4.16
CA ASN A 27 -4.27 10.62 3.12
C ASN A 27 -3.23 9.60 2.69
N SER A 28 -2.72 8.82 3.64
CA SER A 28 -1.78 7.74 3.32
C SER A 28 -2.42 6.68 2.44
N ALA A 29 -3.68 6.35 2.72
CA ALA A 29 -4.42 5.38 1.92
C ALA A 29 -4.58 5.87 0.48
N GLN A 30 -4.87 7.16 0.30
CA GLN A 30 -4.99 7.74 -1.04
C GLN A 30 -3.65 7.71 -1.76
N GLU A 31 -2.58 8.06 -1.06
CA GLU A 31 -1.25 8.06 -1.64
C GLU A 31 -0.83 6.66 -2.07
N LEU A 32 -1.09 5.66 -1.23
CA LEU A 32 -0.77 4.28 -1.56
C LEU A 32 -1.59 3.82 -2.77
N THR A 33 -2.87 4.16 -2.81
CA THR A 33 -3.72 3.82 -3.94
C THR A 33 -3.17 4.40 -5.23
N ASN A 34 -2.81 5.69 -5.21
CA ASN A 34 -2.26 6.34 -6.40
C ASN A 34 -0.95 5.73 -6.83
N THR A 35 -0.09 5.38 -5.87
CA THR A 35 1.19 4.74 -6.17
C THR A 35 0.99 3.38 -6.82
N LEU A 36 0.05 2.59 -6.31
CA LEU A 36 -0.26 1.28 -6.88
C LEU A 36 -0.78 1.41 -8.31
N LEU A 37 -1.65 2.36 -8.55
CA LEU A 37 -2.20 2.56 -9.89
C LEU A 37 -1.16 3.08 -10.87
N THR A 38 -0.25 3.90 -10.39
CA THR A 38 0.77 4.52 -11.25
C THR A 38 1.93 3.57 -11.52
N LEU A 39 2.46 2.93 -10.48
CA LEU A 39 3.67 2.11 -10.59
C LEU A 39 3.38 0.62 -10.75
N GLY A 40 2.22 0.17 -10.28
CA GLY A 40 1.90 -1.25 -10.27
C GLY A 40 1.39 -1.79 -11.58
N ALA A 41 0.93 -0.90 -12.47
CA ALA A 41 0.40 -1.34 -13.76
C ALA A 41 1.50 -2.05 -14.56
N GLY A 42 1.20 -3.26 -15.03
CA GLY A 42 2.15 -4.04 -15.79
C GLY A 42 3.15 -4.84 -14.96
N CYS A 43 3.14 -4.68 -13.63
CA CYS A 43 3.98 -5.50 -12.77
C CYS A 43 3.32 -6.84 -12.49
N TRP A 44 4.14 -7.88 -12.34
CA TRP A 44 3.64 -9.22 -12.03
C TRP A 44 3.30 -9.35 -10.55
N ASP A 45 4.26 -9.04 -9.69
CA ASP A 45 4.08 -9.14 -8.25
C ASP A 45 4.33 -7.77 -7.63
N ILE A 46 3.48 -7.41 -6.68
CA ILE A 46 3.63 -6.16 -5.94
C ILE A 46 3.71 -6.52 -4.46
N PHE A 47 4.83 -6.14 -3.83
CA PHE A 47 5.06 -6.40 -2.42
C PHE A 47 4.94 -5.10 -1.64
N ILE A 48 4.08 -5.10 -0.64
CA ILE A 48 3.88 -3.93 0.22
C ILE A 48 4.37 -4.28 1.62
N ASP A 49 5.48 -3.67 2.02
CA ASP A 49 6.10 -3.91 3.33
C ASP A 49 5.54 -2.93 4.34
N THR A 50 4.98 -3.45 5.41
CA THR A 50 4.31 -2.68 6.44
C THR A 50 5.10 -2.57 7.74
N ASN A 51 6.35 -3.06 7.77
CA ASN A 51 7.11 -3.11 9.02
C ASN A 51 7.39 -1.74 9.63
N ASP A 52 7.57 -0.73 8.80
CA ASP A 52 7.97 0.59 9.28
C ASP A 52 6.79 1.53 9.52
N LEU A 53 5.57 1.02 9.47
CA LEU A 53 4.41 1.80 9.86
C LEU A 53 4.37 1.96 11.37
N GLU A 54 4.16 3.19 11.82
CA GLU A 54 4.15 3.50 13.26
C GLU A 54 2.73 3.48 13.81
N THR A 55 1.80 4.08 13.09
CA THR A 55 0.41 4.18 13.51
C THR A 55 -0.49 3.84 12.34
N ILE A 56 -1.56 3.11 12.61
CA ILE A 56 -2.54 2.77 11.57
C ILE A 56 -3.91 3.21 12.06
N HIS A 57 -4.42 4.25 11.42
CA HIS A 57 -5.72 4.80 11.77
C HIS A 57 -6.85 3.98 11.16
N PRO A 58 -7.93 3.74 11.92
CA PRO A 58 -9.04 2.94 11.38
C PRO A 58 -9.62 3.47 10.08
N PHE A 59 -9.72 4.78 9.93
CA PHE A 59 -10.26 5.34 8.69
C PHE A 59 -9.31 5.16 7.52
N GLY A 60 -8.00 5.17 7.78
CA GLY A 60 -7.03 4.86 6.74
C GLY A 60 -7.17 3.43 6.24
N ARG A 61 -7.36 2.50 7.17
CA ARG A 61 -7.57 1.09 6.81
C ARG A 61 -8.83 0.91 5.97
N VAL A 62 -9.93 1.50 6.42
CA VAL A 62 -11.21 1.37 5.71
C VAL A 62 -11.10 2.00 4.33
N THR A 63 -10.54 3.19 4.25
CA THR A 63 -10.37 3.88 2.98
C THR A 63 -9.57 3.05 1.99
N PHE A 64 -8.46 2.48 2.45
CA PHE A 64 -7.63 1.68 1.57
C PHE A 64 -8.35 0.41 1.10
N LYS A 65 -9.06 -0.25 2.00
CA LYS A 65 -9.81 -1.46 1.62
C LYS A 65 -10.88 -1.15 0.57
N MET A 66 -11.57 -0.03 0.74
CA MET A 66 -12.58 0.39 -0.23
C MET A 66 -11.94 0.71 -1.58
N ASN A 67 -10.85 1.47 -1.56
CA ASN A 67 -10.15 1.80 -2.79
C ASN A 67 -9.65 0.54 -3.48
N LEU A 68 -9.04 -0.37 -2.72
CA LEU A 68 -8.50 -1.60 -3.30
C LEU A 68 -9.60 -2.44 -3.94
N GLY A 69 -10.79 -2.49 -3.33
CA GLY A 69 -11.92 -3.19 -3.91
C GLY A 69 -12.29 -2.68 -5.29
N ASN A 70 -12.05 -1.38 -5.54
CA ASN A 70 -12.40 -0.77 -6.81
C ASN A 70 -11.36 -1.00 -7.90
N PHE A 71 -10.09 -1.19 -7.54
CA PHE A 71 -9.05 -1.23 -8.58
C PHE A 71 -8.23 -2.52 -8.60
N LYS A 72 -8.44 -3.46 -7.68
CA LYS A 72 -7.53 -4.60 -7.58
C LYS A 72 -7.53 -5.49 -8.83
N LYS A 73 -8.60 -5.44 -9.63
CA LYS A 73 -8.63 -6.18 -10.89
C LYS A 73 -7.64 -5.65 -11.91
N GLN A 74 -7.16 -4.43 -11.71
CA GLN A 74 -6.18 -3.81 -12.60
C GLN A 74 -4.75 -4.20 -12.23
N LEU A 75 -4.57 -4.89 -11.12
CA LEU A 75 -3.28 -5.32 -10.63
C LEU A 75 -3.19 -6.84 -10.66
N ASN A 76 -1.99 -7.35 -10.82
CA ASN A 76 -1.80 -8.80 -10.86
C ASN A 76 -1.78 -9.36 -9.44
N ASN A 77 -0.61 -9.61 -8.87
CA ASN A 77 -0.50 -10.23 -7.56
C ASN A 77 -0.08 -9.20 -6.54
N LEU A 78 -0.84 -9.09 -5.47
CA LEU A 78 -0.59 -8.11 -4.42
C LEU A 78 -0.31 -8.85 -3.13
N PHE A 79 0.89 -8.64 -2.57
CA PHE A 79 1.33 -9.29 -1.34
C PHE A 79 1.63 -8.25 -0.28
N PHE A 80 1.04 -8.45 0.89
CA PHE A 80 1.31 -7.60 2.05
C PHE A 80 2.24 -8.37 2.97
N VAL A 81 3.34 -7.75 3.35
CA VAL A 81 4.34 -8.37 4.22
C VAL A 81 4.63 -7.47 5.39
N GLY A 82 5.23 -8.04 6.44
CA GLY A 82 5.64 -7.28 7.60
C GLY A 82 4.70 -7.44 8.77
N ALA A 83 5.08 -6.84 9.90
CA ALA A 83 4.37 -7.02 11.17
C ALA A 83 2.93 -6.49 11.13
N ASN A 84 2.66 -5.48 10.30
CA ASN A 84 1.36 -4.83 10.24
C ASN A 84 0.50 -5.28 9.07
N LYS A 85 0.89 -6.36 8.40
CA LYS A 85 0.21 -6.76 7.16
C LYS A 85 -1.28 -7.04 7.38
N ARG A 86 -1.64 -7.60 8.51
CA ARG A 86 -3.03 -7.96 8.79
C ARG A 86 -3.92 -6.74 8.99
N GLN A 87 -3.34 -5.61 9.34
CA GLN A 87 -4.11 -4.38 9.54
C GLN A 87 -4.39 -3.66 8.23
N ILE A 88 -3.55 -3.86 7.24
CA ILE A 88 -3.65 -3.16 5.97
C ILE A 88 -4.26 -4.05 4.90
N ALA A 89 -3.88 -5.32 4.86
CA ALA A 89 -4.32 -6.23 3.82
C ALA A 89 -5.82 -6.51 3.93
N PRO A 90 -6.53 -6.52 2.83
CA PRO A 90 -7.91 -7.00 2.83
C PRO A 90 -7.93 -8.51 3.05
N ASN A 91 -8.96 -8.99 3.67
CA ASN A 91 -9.12 -10.44 3.86
C ASN A 91 -9.70 -11.07 2.63
#